data_a6ca2c17629dfd3bc34ac990df8db6c7
#
_entry.id   a6ca2c17629dfd3bc34ac990df8db6c7
#
_cell.length_a   1.000
_cell.length_b   1.000
_cell.length_c   1.000
_cell.angle_alpha   90.00
_cell.angle_beta   90.00
_cell.angle_gamma   90.00
#
_symmetry.space_group_name_H-M   'P 1'
#
loop_
_entity.id
_entity.type
_entity.pdbx_description
1 polymer ?
#
loop_
_entity_poly.entity_id
_entity_poly.type
_entity_poly.pdbx_seq_one_letter_code
_entity_poly.pdbx_strand_id
1 'polypeptide(L)'
;TAGGPRWEGGAGDPSFDEENRLALLCRVNEQAGMGLVPTLRFDGIHPRIESLLGQDDCKPGLLCLGRDGQVRDASETLVGRHYNILDPRVQAAVLDVVAELVERLRGSGVIDGIALELSAKGWLHLPGVAWGLDDTTFMRFVQETGQGKTVLHDSGPNRFVTRAAAVEGELRSAWLAWRAEQIAMLHQGVARIVAAEADWNYYIMPTTLMFTGSVAERLRPVVAGQPHDQAVLYELGLDPASLTRPKNAVFVAPRLHTATEDDIDAATIAT
;
A
#
# COMPACT_ATOMS: atom_id res chain seq x y z
N THR A 1 -19.90 12.38 18.43
CA THR A 1 -19.42 13.08 17.24
C THR A 1 -17.96 12.67 17.01
N ALA A 2 -17.76 11.60 16.27
CA ALA A 2 -16.46 11.11 15.89
C ALA A 2 -15.90 12.02 14.78
N GLY A 3 -14.77 12.69 15.05
CA GLY A 3 -14.02 13.42 14.03
C GLY A 3 -13.45 12.43 13.03
N GLY A 4 -13.94 12.46 11.81
CA GLY A 4 -13.37 11.70 10.68
C GLY A 4 -11.95 12.18 10.33
N PRO A 5 -11.19 11.40 9.55
CA PRO A 5 -9.83 11.75 9.17
C PRO A 5 -9.80 13.11 8.48
N ARG A 6 -9.05 14.06 9.05
CA ARG A 6 -8.76 15.33 8.39
C ARG A 6 -7.76 15.06 7.25
N TRP A 7 -8.20 15.32 6.05
CA TRP A 7 -7.35 15.40 4.87
C TRP A 7 -6.60 16.73 4.93
N GLU A 8 -5.33 16.74 5.33
CA GLU A 8 -4.50 17.93 5.25
C GLU A 8 -4.08 18.21 3.79
N GLY A 9 -5.01 18.75 3.03
CA GLY A 9 -4.73 19.45 1.78
C GLY A 9 -4.72 20.95 2.06
N GLY A 10 -3.55 21.58 1.95
CA GLY A 10 -3.21 23.00 2.01
C GLY A 10 -4.21 23.99 2.62
N ALA A 11 -3.70 24.94 3.39
CA ALA A 11 -4.45 26.04 4.00
C ALA A 11 -5.33 26.77 2.96
N GLY A 12 -6.57 26.33 2.82
CA GLY A 12 -7.63 26.99 2.04
C GLY A 12 -8.71 27.48 2.99
N ASP A 13 -9.35 28.53 2.60
CA ASP A 13 -10.45 29.21 3.29
C ASP A 13 -11.38 28.21 4.02
N PRO A 14 -11.55 28.33 5.35
CA PRO A 14 -12.37 27.43 6.16
C PRO A 14 -13.88 27.45 5.82
N SER A 15 -14.31 28.30 4.89
CA SER A 15 -15.69 28.36 4.39
C SER A 15 -16.02 27.33 3.29
N PHE A 16 -15.01 26.61 2.75
CA PHE A 16 -15.23 25.53 1.79
C PHE A 16 -15.25 24.18 2.53
N ASP A 17 -16.42 23.73 2.85
CA ASP A 17 -16.69 22.41 3.43
C ASP A 17 -16.19 21.30 2.47
N GLU A 18 -15.36 20.37 2.97
CA GLU A 18 -14.79 19.30 2.13
C GLU A 18 -15.89 18.40 1.52
N GLU A 19 -17.03 18.25 2.19
CA GLU A 19 -18.21 17.57 1.66
C GLU A 19 -18.75 18.26 0.41
N ASN A 20 -18.69 19.60 0.36
CA ASN A 20 -19.09 20.37 -0.81
C ASN A 20 -18.15 20.22 -2.00
N ARG A 21 -16.84 20.00 -1.77
CA ARG A 21 -15.87 19.83 -2.87
C ARG A 21 -16.08 18.51 -3.62
N LEU A 22 -16.26 17.41 -2.91
CA LEU A 22 -16.51 16.11 -3.53
C LEU A 22 -17.84 16.11 -4.29
N ALA A 23 -18.91 16.64 -3.68
CA ALA A 23 -20.19 16.79 -4.32
C ALA A 23 -20.14 17.74 -5.55
N LEU A 24 -19.32 18.79 -5.49
CA LEU A 24 -19.10 19.68 -6.62
C LEU A 24 -18.37 18.96 -7.76
N LEU A 25 -17.31 18.20 -7.45
CA LEU A 25 -16.57 17.38 -8.44
C LEU A 25 -17.50 16.38 -9.12
N CYS A 26 -18.34 15.67 -8.36
CA CYS A 26 -19.32 14.74 -8.94
C CYS A 26 -20.25 15.48 -9.92
N ARG A 27 -20.83 16.63 -9.52
CA ARG A 27 -21.73 17.41 -10.41
C ARG A 27 -21.04 17.93 -11.66
N VAL A 28 -19.79 18.42 -11.55
CA VAL A 28 -19.03 18.90 -12.72
C VAL A 28 -18.75 17.76 -13.70
N ASN A 29 -18.36 16.58 -13.20
CA ASN A 29 -18.10 15.43 -14.04
C ASN A 29 -19.40 14.89 -14.67
N GLU A 30 -20.51 14.88 -13.94
CA GLU A 30 -21.82 14.51 -14.45
C GLU A 30 -22.24 15.40 -15.63
N GLN A 31 -22.10 16.74 -15.49
CA GLN A 31 -22.40 17.70 -16.57
C GLN A 31 -21.48 17.54 -17.78
N ALA A 32 -20.23 17.11 -17.56
CA ALA A 32 -19.26 16.87 -18.63
C ALA A 32 -19.38 15.47 -19.25
N GLY A 33 -20.24 14.58 -18.74
CA GLY A 33 -20.35 13.18 -19.17
C GLY A 33 -19.07 12.38 -18.91
N MET A 34 -18.31 12.72 -17.88
CA MET A 34 -17.04 12.06 -17.51
C MET A 34 -17.23 11.21 -16.27
N GLY A 35 -16.62 10.01 -16.27
CA GLY A 35 -16.49 9.18 -15.08
C GLY A 35 -15.45 9.73 -14.10
N LEU A 36 -15.61 9.40 -12.83
CA LEU A 36 -14.69 9.82 -11.75
C LEU A 36 -14.21 8.58 -10.96
N VAL A 37 -12.90 8.51 -10.75
CA VAL A 37 -12.26 7.49 -9.90
C VAL A 37 -11.49 8.19 -8.79
N PRO A 38 -12.10 8.40 -7.60
CA PRO A 38 -11.41 8.95 -6.45
C PRO A 38 -10.23 8.07 -6.05
N THR A 39 -9.08 8.71 -5.78
CA THR A 39 -7.83 8.01 -5.45
C THR A 39 -7.44 8.29 -3.99
N LEU A 40 -7.26 7.22 -3.21
CA LEU A 40 -6.77 7.27 -1.85
C LEU A 40 -5.26 7.00 -1.81
N ARG A 41 -4.54 7.78 -1.00
CA ARG A 41 -3.13 7.58 -0.66
C ARG A 41 -2.96 7.44 0.85
N PHE A 42 -2.18 6.46 1.25
CA PHE A 42 -1.88 6.16 2.65
C PHE A 42 -0.40 6.42 2.93
N ASP A 43 -0.01 7.70 2.91
CA ASP A 43 1.34 8.18 3.20
C ASP A 43 1.37 9.18 4.37
N GLY A 44 0.18 9.52 4.91
CA GLY A 44 -0.01 10.38 6.06
C GLY A 44 -0.20 9.62 7.38
N ILE A 45 -0.35 10.40 8.46
CA ILE A 45 -0.71 9.92 9.80
C ILE A 45 -2.17 9.43 9.77
N HIS A 46 -2.41 8.26 10.36
CA HIS A 46 -3.75 7.71 10.51
C HIS A 46 -4.24 7.83 11.97
N PRO A 47 -5.27 8.67 12.27
CA PRO A 47 -5.67 8.98 13.65
C PRO A 47 -6.00 7.75 14.50
N ARG A 48 -6.66 6.75 13.92
CA ARG A 48 -7.01 5.50 14.62
C ARG A 48 -5.76 4.70 15.00
N ILE A 49 -4.76 4.61 14.10
CA ILE A 49 -3.51 3.89 14.39
C ILE A 49 -2.71 4.63 15.45
N GLU A 50 -2.65 5.96 15.39
CA GLU A 50 -2.00 6.79 16.41
C GLU A 50 -2.67 6.64 17.78
N SER A 51 -3.98 6.56 17.83
CA SER A 51 -4.71 6.29 19.07
C SER A 51 -4.32 4.92 19.67
N LEU A 52 -4.12 3.89 18.85
CA LEU A 52 -3.64 2.59 19.31
C LEU A 52 -2.18 2.66 19.76
N LEU A 53 -1.33 3.40 19.06
CA LEU A 53 0.07 3.64 19.45
C LEU A 53 0.19 4.40 20.78
N GLY A 54 -0.81 5.19 21.15
CA GLY A 54 -0.91 5.84 22.46
C GLY A 54 -1.16 4.89 23.63
N GLN A 55 -1.56 3.64 23.36
CA GLN A 55 -1.90 2.62 24.36
C GLN A 55 -0.79 1.57 24.40
N ASP A 56 -0.08 1.43 25.54
CA ASP A 56 1.12 0.59 25.65
C ASP A 56 0.87 -0.87 25.25
N ASP A 57 -0.26 -1.44 25.67
CA ASP A 57 -0.64 -2.83 25.35
C ASP A 57 -0.97 -3.05 23.88
N CYS A 58 -1.26 -1.98 23.12
CA CYS A 58 -1.62 -2.03 21.71
C CYS A 58 -0.46 -1.76 20.75
N LYS A 59 0.67 -1.21 21.23
CA LYS A 59 1.83 -0.85 20.40
C LYS A 59 2.47 -1.99 19.60
N PRO A 60 2.65 -3.21 20.18
CA PRO A 60 3.33 -4.28 19.46
C PRO A 60 2.65 -4.62 18.12
N GLY A 61 3.45 -4.68 17.06
CA GLY A 61 3.00 -5.05 15.72
C GLY A 61 2.52 -3.88 14.85
N LEU A 62 2.17 -2.72 15.41
CA LEU A 62 1.62 -1.58 14.64
C LEU A 62 2.65 -0.87 13.75
N LEU A 63 3.93 -0.90 14.13
CA LEU A 63 5.00 -0.29 13.35
C LEU A 63 5.81 -1.37 12.62
N CYS A 64 6.17 -1.09 11.37
CA CYS A 64 6.95 -1.98 10.54
C CYS A 64 8.43 -1.88 10.94
N LEU A 65 8.94 -2.92 11.62
CA LEU A 65 10.33 -2.98 12.09
C LEU A 65 11.22 -3.71 11.08
N GLY A 66 12.43 -3.16 10.91
CA GLY A 66 13.46 -3.73 10.05
C GLY A 66 14.44 -4.63 10.81
N ARG A 67 15.54 -4.95 10.14
CA ARG A 67 16.65 -5.80 10.61
C ARG A 67 17.27 -5.36 11.93
N ASP A 68 17.32 -4.08 12.19
CA ASP A 68 17.88 -3.47 13.39
C ASP A 68 16.85 -3.28 14.52
N GLY A 69 15.61 -3.72 14.29
CA GLY A 69 14.50 -3.51 15.19
C GLY A 69 13.98 -2.07 15.22
N GLN A 70 14.42 -1.24 14.26
CA GLN A 70 13.97 0.14 14.12
C GLN A 70 12.87 0.25 13.05
N VAL A 71 12.09 1.32 13.15
CA VAL A 71 11.14 1.73 12.12
C VAL A 71 11.92 2.30 10.94
N ARG A 72 11.35 2.22 9.74
CA ARG A 72 11.91 2.85 8.54
C ARG A 72 12.27 4.32 8.78
N ASP A 73 13.41 4.76 8.24
CA ASP A 73 13.92 6.12 8.41
C ASP A 73 12.88 7.18 8.07
N ALA A 74 12.79 8.20 8.93
CA ALA A 74 11.88 9.33 8.77
C ALA A 74 12.08 10.09 7.45
N SER A 75 13.30 10.11 6.89
CA SER A 75 13.59 10.74 5.59
C SER A 75 12.94 9.99 4.42
N GLU A 76 12.66 8.71 4.59
CA GLU A 76 12.03 7.85 3.58
C GLU A 76 10.51 7.80 3.68
N THR A 77 9.91 8.41 4.70
CA THR A 77 8.46 8.48 4.92
C THR A 77 8.01 9.93 5.07
N LEU A 78 6.75 10.24 4.73
CA LEU A 78 6.21 11.59 4.89
C LEU A 78 6.01 11.98 6.37
N VAL A 79 5.77 11.01 7.23
CA VAL A 79 5.33 11.24 8.62
C VAL A 79 6.30 10.69 9.68
N GLY A 80 7.50 10.32 9.26
CA GLY A 80 8.54 9.85 10.18
C GLY A 80 8.30 8.45 10.74
N ARG A 81 7.29 7.71 10.28
CA ARG A 81 7.02 6.34 10.70
C ARG A 81 6.30 5.55 9.61
N HIS A 82 6.51 4.24 9.59
CA HIS A 82 5.88 3.32 8.65
C HIS A 82 5.01 2.33 9.43
N TYR A 83 3.68 2.40 9.25
CA TYR A 83 2.78 1.44 9.87
C TYR A 83 2.96 0.06 9.24
N ASN A 84 2.74 -0.97 10.03
CA ASN A 84 2.90 -2.34 9.57
C ASN A 84 1.63 -2.85 8.90
N ILE A 85 1.61 -2.83 7.57
CA ILE A 85 0.46 -3.28 6.78
C ILE A 85 0.13 -4.78 6.97
N LEU A 86 1.05 -5.55 7.57
CA LEU A 86 0.79 -6.95 7.93
C LEU A 86 -0.05 -7.06 9.21
N ASP A 87 -0.18 -6.00 10.01
CA ASP A 87 -1.01 -6.03 11.22
C ASP A 87 -2.49 -5.89 10.87
N PRO A 88 -3.37 -6.80 11.33
CA PRO A 88 -4.80 -6.75 11.03
C PRO A 88 -5.49 -5.47 11.47
N ARG A 89 -4.99 -4.80 12.52
CA ARG A 89 -5.56 -3.53 13.02
C ARG A 89 -5.23 -2.38 12.06
N VAL A 90 -4.04 -2.40 11.46
CA VAL A 90 -3.65 -1.45 10.41
C VAL A 90 -4.50 -1.69 9.17
N GLN A 91 -4.70 -2.96 8.76
CA GLN A 91 -5.58 -3.31 7.65
C GLN A 91 -7.03 -2.86 7.89
N ALA A 92 -7.56 -3.09 9.11
CA ALA A 92 -8.90 -2.64 9.46
C ALA A 92 -9.05 -1.12 9.35
N ALA A 93 -8.03 -0.36 9.74
CA ALA A 93 -8.05 1.10 9.61
C ALA A 93 -8.12 1.56 8.14
N VAL A 94 -7.44 0.86 7.23
CA VAL A 94 -7.55 1.11 5.77
C VAL A 94 -8.97 0.80 5.27
N LEU A 95 -9.51 -0.36 5.65
CA LEU A 95 -10.86 -0.79 5.23
C LEU A 95 -11.94 0.18 5.71
N ASP A 96 -11.81 0.73 6.92
CA ASP A 96 -12.76 1.72 7.45
C ASP A 96 -12.76 3.00 6.61
N VAL A 97 -11.58 3.51 6.19
CA VAL A 97 -11.48 4.69 5.32
C VAL A 97 -12.14 4.44 3.96
N VAL A 98 -11.88 3.26 3.38
CA VAL A 98 -12.50 2.89 2.09
C VAL A 98 -14.01 2.78 2.23
N ALA A 99 -14.51 2.14 3.29
CA ALA A 99 -15.93 1.99 3.54
C ALA A 99 -16.62 3.36 3.72
N GLU A 100 -16.00 4.27 4.47
CA GLU A 100 -16.50 5.64 4.63
C GLU A 100 -16.57 6.39 3.30
N LEU A 101 -15.53 6.27 2.45
CA LEU A 101 -15.53 6.90 1.13
C LEU A 101 -16.63 6.33 0.23
N VAL A 102 -16.77 5.00 0.17
CA VAL A 102 -17.83 4.35 -0.62
C VAL A 102 -19.21 4.80 -0.17
N GLU A 103 -19.45 4.86 1.15
CA GLU A 103 -20.74 5.33 1.69
C GLU A 103 -21.04 6.78 1.30
N ARG A 104 -20.04 7.67 1.34
CA ARG A 104 -20.20 9.09 0.94
C ARG A 104 -20.46 9.29 -0.55
N LEU A 105 -19.98 8.37 -1.38
CA LEU A 105 -20.12 8.43 -2.84
C LEU A 105 -21.34 7.65 -3.35
N ARG A 106 -22.02 6.92 -2.46
CA ARG A 106 -23.17 6.09 -2.80
C ARG A 106 -24.25 6.89 -3.53
N GLY A 107 -24.75 6.30 -4.61
CA GLY A 107 -25.78 6.92 -5.44
C GLY A 107 -25.28 8.00 -6.41
N SER A 108 -23.98 8.28 -6.45
CA SER A 108 -23.42 9.15 -7.50
C SER A 108 -23.26 8.38 -8.81
N GLY A 109 -23.96 8.80 -9.85
CA GLY A 109 -23.97 8.16 -11.17
C GLY A 109 -22.68 8.35 -11.98
N VAL A 110 -21.70 9.09 -11.45
CA VAL A 110 -20.43 9.39 -12.16
C VAL A 110 -19.24 8.62 -11.62
N ILE A 111 -19.41 7.83 -10.57
CA ILE A 111 -18.32 7.07 -9.98
C ILE A 111 -18.14 5.76 -10.71
N ASP A 112 -16.96 5.58 -11.33
CA ASP A 112 -16.59 4.35 -12.05
C ASP A 112 -15.81 3.38 -11.15
N GLY A 113 -15.40 3.82 -9.95
CA GLY A 113 -14.66 3.01 -9.00
C GLY A 113 -13.86 3.80 -7.99
N ILE A 114 -13.04 3.09 -7.22
CA ILE A 114 -12.11 3.65 -6.23
C ILE A 114 -10.70 3.18 -6.57
N ALA A 115 -9.72 4.08 -6.46
CA ALA A 115 -8.31 3.73 -6.61
C ALA A 115 -7.54 3.80 -5.30
N LEU A 116 -6.63 2.85 -5.05
CA LEU A 116 -5.57 2.98 -4.06
C LEU A 116 -4.24 3.23 -4.77
N GLU A 117 -3.62 4.38 -4.51
CA GLU A 117 -2.29 4.68 -4.99
C GLU A 117 -1.23 4.15 -4.00
N LEU A 118 -0.34 3.30 -4.50
CA LEU A 118 0.81 2.81 -3.75
C LEU A 118 1.96 3.81 -3.93
N SER A 119 2.20 4.60 -2.90
CA SER A 119 3.25 5.62 -2.90
C SER A 119 4.55 5.03 -2.33
N ALA A 120 5.71 5.42 -2.87
CA ALA A 120 7.03 5.04 -2.35
C ALA A 120 7.25 5.49 -0.88
N LYS A 121 6.56 6.54 -0.45
CA LYS A 121 6.58 7.05 0.93
C LYS A 121 5.41 6.54 1.77
N GLY A 122 4.51 5.78 1.17
CA GLY A 122 3.33 5.22 1.83
C GLY A 122 3.63 3.94 2.59
N TRP A 123 2.64 3.48 3.31
CA TRP A 123 2.73 2.29 4.16
C TRP A 123 1.78 1.16 3.77
N LEU A 124 1.20 1.20 2.54
CA LEU A 124 0.40 0.10 1.99
C LEU A 124 1.24 -1.04 1.37
N HIS A 125 2.55 -0.96 1.47
CA HIS A 125 3.50 -1.97 1.02
C HIS A 125 4.63 -2.09 2.04
N LEU A 126 5.47 -3.11 1.89
CA LEU A 126 6.65 -3.29 2.73
C LEU A 126 7.88 -2.64 2.07
N PRO A 127 8.84 -2.10 2.83
CA PRO A 127 10.04 -1.50 2.26
C PRO A 127 10.99 -2.51 1.59
N GLY A 128 10.87 -3.80 1.93
CA GLY A 128 11.71 -4.86 1.37
C GLY A 128 11.55 -6.19 2.12
N VAL A 129 12.45 -7.14 1.88
CA VAL A 129 12.35 -8.50 2.44
C VAL A 129 12.52 -8.51 3.96
N ALA A 130 13.52 -7.83 4.49
CA ALA A 130 13.85 -7.81 5.93
C ALA A 130 13.05 -6.74 6.71
N TRP A 131 11.73 -6.65 6.44
CA TRP A 131 10.80 -5.76 7.12
C TRP A 131 9.55 -6.50 7.59
N GLY A 132 8.91 -6.00 8.66
CA GLY A 132 7.83 -6.69 9.35
C GLY A 132 8.35 -7.76 10.32
N LEU A 133 9.54 -7.55 10.88
CA LEU A 133 10.23 -8.52 11.73
C LEU A 133 9.90 -8.39 13.23
N ASP A 134 8.92 -7.55 13.59
CA ASP A 134 8.45 -7.43 14.97
C ASP A 134 7.95 -8.77 15.52
N ASP A 135 7.90 -8.86 16.85
CA ASP A 135 7.59 -10.13 17.53
C ASP A 135 6.19 -10.65 17.19
N THR A 136 5.22 -9.75 17.06
CA THR A 136 3.82 -10.12 16.76
C THR A 136 3.68 -10.66 15.33
N THR A 137 4.24 -9.95 14.36
CA THR A 137 4.18 -10.32 12.94
C THR A 137 4.93 -11.62 12.68
N PHE A 138 6.16 -11.74 13.22
CA PHE A 138 6.95 -12.94 13.01
C PHE A 138 6.33 -14.16 13.70
N MET A 139 5.73 -13.99 14.88
CA MET A 139 4.99 -15.06 15.55
C MET A 139 3.79 -15.53 14.73
N ARG A 140 3.03 -14.61 14.13
CA ARG A 140 1.93 -14.97 13.22
C ARG A 140 2.41 -15.76 12.01
N PHE A 141 3.49 -15.32 11.37
CA PHE A 141 4.10 -16.06 10.27
C PHE A 141 4.42 -17.50 10.66
N VAL A 142 5.09 -17.68 11.81
CA VAL A 142 5.45 -19.02 12.30
C VAL A 142 4.21 -19.87 12.62
N GLN A 143 3.19 -19.27 13.22
CA GLN A 143 1.94 -19.98 13.56
C GLN A 143 1.17 -20.40 12.30
N GLU A 144 1.05 -19.52 11.32
CA GLU A 144 0.26 -19.75 10.11
C GLU A 144 0.98 -20.67 9.10
N THR A 145 2.31 -20.64 9.06
CA THR A 145 3.09 -21.45 8.10
C THR A 145 3.73 -22.70 8.68
N GLY A 146 3.87 -22.75 10.00
CA GLY A 146 4.62 -23.80 10.69
C GLY A 146 6.15 -23.71 10.55
N GLN A 147 6.66 -22.70 9.79
CA GLN A 147 8.08 -22.51 9.51
C GLN A 147 8.72 -21.50 10.48
N GLY A 148 10.06 -21.53 10.61
CA GLY A 148 10.80 -20.54 11.40
C GLY A 148 10.71 -20.72 12.93
N LYS A 149 10.25 -21.85 13.43
CA LYS A 149 10.11 -22.13 14.87
C LYS A 149 11.43 -21.94 15.63
N THR A 150 12.54 -22.37 15.05
CA THR A 150 13.87 -22.23 15.66
C THR A 150 14.28 -20.78 15.83
N VAL A 151 13.92 -19.93 14.89
CA VAL A 151 14.22 -18.49 14.90
C VAL A 151 13.31 -17.71 15.86
N LEU A 152 12.06 -18.17 16.04
CA LEU A 152 11.10 -17.54 16.95
C LEU A 152 11.56 -17.61 18.41
N HIS A 153 12.27 -18.66 18.80
CA HIS A 153 12.76 -18.84 20.16
C HIS A 153 13.89 -17.88 20.55
N ASP A 154 14.52 -17.20 19.59
CA ASP A 154 15.49 -16.15 19.89
C ASP A 154 14.77 -14.90 20.40
N SER A 155 14.83 -14.67 21.72
CA SER A 155 14.30 -13.49 22.40
C SER A 155 15.40 -12.48 22.76
N GLY A 156 16.63 -12.75 22.34
CA GLY A 156 17.79 -11.90 22.61
C GLY A 156 17.74 -10.54 21.87
N PRO A 157 18.66 -9.63 22.18
CA PRO A 157 18.74 -8.32 21.55
C PRO A 157 19.00 -8.40 20.05
N ASN A 158 19.61 -9.49 19.58
CA ASN A 158 19.93 -9.73 18.17
C ASN A 158 18.81 -10.42 17.39
N ARG A 159 17.63 -10.68 17.98
CA ARG A 159 16.55 -11.44 17.35
C ARG A 159 16.11 -10.91 15.98
N PHE A 160 16.15 -9.59 15.79
CA PHE A 160 15.80 -8.97 14.50
C PHE A 160 16.83 -9.28 13.41
N VAL A 161 18.12 -9.26 13.76
CA VAL A 161 19.21 -9.65 12.84
C VAL A 161 19.11 -11.12 12.48
N THR A 162 18.83 -11.99 13.45
CA THR A 162 18.63 -13.44 13.25
C THR A 162 17.42 -13.68 12.33
N ARG A 163 16.29 -13.03 12.57
CA ARG A 163 15.10 -13.11 11.72
C ARG A 163 15.38 -12.61 10.32
N ALA A 164 16.06 -11.46 10.18
CA ALA A 164 16.42 -10.91 8.88
C ALA A 164 17.27 -11.89 8.06
N ALA A 165 18.30 -12.49 8.66
CA ALA A 165 19.13 -13.49 7.99
C ALA A 165 18.31 -14.70 7.55
N ALA A 166 17.39 -15.19 8.38
CA ALA A 166 16.52 -16.31 8.05
C ALA A 166 15.55 -15.99 6.88
N VAL A 167 14.88 -14.83 6.90
CA VAL A 167 13.94 -14.44 5.84
C VAL A 167 14.63 -14.01 4.55
N GLU A 168 15.89 -13.68 4.58
CA GLU A 168 16.70 -13.46 3.37
C GLU A 168 17.31 -14.77 2.83
N GLY A 169 17.40 -15.78 3.68
CA GLY A 169 17.96 -17.10 3.39
C GLY A 169 16.89 -18.19 3.29
N GLU A 170 16.93 -19.14 4.23
CA GLU A 170 16.15 -20.38 4.19
C GLU A 170 14.62 -20.18 4.23
N LEU A 171 14.13 -19.14 4.91
CA LEU A 171 12.70 -18.84 5.02
C LEU A 171 12.19 -17.92 3.90
N ARG A 172 13.05 -17.49 2.98
CA ARG A 172 12.72 -16.44 1.99
C ARG A 172 11.44 -16.74 1.22
N SER A 173 11.33 -17.92 0.63
CA SER A 173 10.19 -18.28 -0.19
C SER A 173 8.88 -18.26 0.60
N ALA A 174 8.88 -18.88 1.78
CA ALA A 174 7.69 -18.92 2.64
C ALA A 174 7.31 -17.55 3.18
N TRP A 175 8.31 -16.75 3.56
CA TRP A 175 8.11 -15.38 4.07
C TRP A 175 7.49 -14.47 3.02
N LEU A 176 8.03 -14.47 1.79
CA LEU A 176 7.50 -13.67 0.69
C LEU A 176 6.08 -14.10 0.32
N ALA A 177 5.81 -15.39 0.20
CA ALA A 177 4.49 -15.92 -0.11
C ALA A 177 3.46 -15.54 0.97
N TRP A 178 3.80 -15.70 2.24
CA TRP A 178 2.92 -15.35 3.36
C TRP A 178 2.59 -13.86 3.36
N ARG A 179 3.59 -12.97 3.21
CA ARG A 179 3.38 -11.52 3.19
C ARG A 179 2.50 -11.09 2.01
N ALA A 180 2.76 -11.63 0.83
CA ALA A 180 1.95 -11.33 -0.35
C ALA A 180 0.49 -11.74 -0.14
N GLU A 181 0.22 -12.89 0.49
CA GLU A 181 -1.13 -13.32 0.81
C GLU A 181 -1.80 -12.41 1.86
N GLN A 182 -1.06 -11.98 2.92
CA GLN A 182 -1.61 -11.04 3.92
C GLN A 182 -2.04 -9.71 3.27
N ILE A 183 -1.23 -9.17 2.36
CA ILE A 183 -1.57 -7.94 1.64
C ILE A 183 -2.69 -8.20 0.62
N ALA A 184 -2.69 -9.34 -0.06
CA ALA A 184 -3.78 -9.69 -0.97
C ALA A 184 -5.14 -9.79 -0.24
N MET A 185 -5.18 -10.30 0.98
CA MET A 185 -6.41 -10.33 1.80
C MET A 185 -6.94 -8.93 2.09
N LEU A 186 -6.07 -7.94 2.37
CA LEU A 186 -6.50 -6.54 2.50
C LEU A 186 -7.15 -6.05 1.20
N HIS A 187 -6.48 -6.23 0.06
CA HIS A 187 -7.00 -5.78 -1.24
C HIS A 187 -8.31 -6.50 -1.63
N GLN A 188 -8.47 -7.77 -1.26
CA GLN A 188 -9.75 -8.48 -1.39
C GLN A 188 -10.84 -7.86 -0.51
N GLY A 189 -10.49 -7.41 0.70
CA GLY A 189 -11.38 -6.65 1.58
C GLY A 189 -11.86 -5.34 0.94
N VAL A 190 -10.92 -4.56 0.38
CA VAL A 190 -11.22 -3.32 -0.36
C VAL A 190 -12.11 -3.61 -1.56
N ALA A 191 -11.75 -4.58 -2.39
CA ALA A 191 -12.54 -4.96 -3.56
C ALA A 191 -13.98 -5.37 -3.20
N ARG A 192 -14.16 -6.06 -2.07
CA ARG A 192 -15.49 -6.44 -1.56
C ARG A 192 -16.32 -5.24 -1.13
N ILE A 193 -15.70 -4.25 -0.46
CA ILE A 193 -16.38 -3.01 -0.06
C ILE A 193 -16.81 -2.24 -1.30
N VAL A 194 -15.93 -2.10 -2.29
CA VAL A 194 -16.23 -1.40 -3.55
C VAL A 194 -17.30 -2.13 -4.36
N ALA A 195 -17.28 -3.47 -4.39
CA ALA A 195 -18.28 -4.29 -5.08
C ALA A 195 -19.69 -4.24 -4.45
N ALA A 196 -19.85 -3.62 -3.26
CA ALA A 196 -21.17 -3.38 -2.70
C ALA A 196 -21.97 -2.35 -3.53
N GLU A 197 -21.29 -1.53 -4.30
CA GLU A 197 -21.88 -0.64 -5.30
C GLU A 197 -21.78 -1.33 -6.68
N ALA A 198 -22.91 -1.36 -7.40
CA ALA A 198 -22.98 -2.00 -8.70
C ALA A 198 -22.04 -1.30 -9.69
N ASP A 199 -21.33 -2.11 -10.48
CA ASP A 199 -20.46 -1.69 -11.57
C ASP A 199 -19.18 -0.89 -11.19
N TRP A 200 -18.91 -0.73 -9.91
CA TRP A 200 -17.66 -0.05 -9.48
C TRP A 200 -16.46 -1.01 -9.55
N ASN A 201 -15.36 -0.48 -10.11
CA ASN A 201 -14.07 -1.16 -10.12
C ASN A 201 -13.17 -0.68 -8.99
N TYR A 202 -12.29 -1.56 -8.56
CA TYR A 202 -11.23 -1.26 -7.63
C TYR A 202 -9.89 -1.23 -8.37
N TYR A 203 -9.21 -0.08 -8.36
CA TYR A 203 -7.94 0.11 -9.05
C TYR A 203 -6.78 0.14 -8.06
N ILE A 204 -5.74 -0.66 -8.31
CA ILE A 204 -4.49 -0.69 -7.55
C ILE A 204 -3.43 -0.02 -8.42
N MET A 205 -2.93 1.15 -7.99
CA MET A 205 -2.07 2.02 -8.78
C MET A 205 -0.65 2.09 -8.17
N PRO A 206 0.32 1.28 -8.62
CA PRO A 206 1.68 1.31 -8.12
C PRO A 206 2.56 2.37 -8.82
N THR A 207 2.00 3.27 -9.61
CA THR A 207 2.74 4.19 -10.48
C THR A 207 3.78 5.00 -9.71
N THR A 208 3.38 5.69 -8.65
CA THR A 208 4.31 6.50 -7.85
C THR A 208 5.37 5.63 -7.17
N LEU A 209 5.01 4.43 -6.71
CA LEU A 209 5.94 3.48 -6.12
C LEU A 209 7.03 3.06 -7.12
N MET A 210 6.67 2.80 -8.37
CA MET A 210 7.59 2.29 -9.39
C MET A 210 8.51 3.36 -9.98
N PHE A 211 8.11 4.64 -9.94
CA PHE A 211 8.88 5.72 -10.56
C PHE A 211 9.69 6.57 -9.58
N THR A 212 9.56 6.37 -8.27
CA THR A 212 10.24 7.20 -7.26
C THR A 212 10.97 6.37 -6.21
N GLY A 213 12.02 6.95 -5.62
CA GLY A 213 12.76 6.37 -4.52
C GLY A 213 13.54 5.09 -4.86
N SER A 214 13.86 4.33 -3.84
CA SER A 214 14.68 3.12 -3.92
C SER A 214 14.09 2.00 -4.79
N VAL A 215 12.76 1.97 -4.94
CA VAL A 215 12.09 0.99 -5.81
C VAL A 215 12.38 1.30 -7.27
N ALA A 216 12.29 2.57 -7.68
CA ALA A 216 12.64 2.98 -9.04
C ALA A 216 14.11 2.68 -9.37
N GLU A 217 15.02 2.88 -8.41
CA GLU A 217 16.44 2.54 -8.58
C GLU A 217 16.64 1.02 -8.77
N ARG A 218 15.91 0.20 -8.02
CA ARG A 218 15.96 -1.27 -8.11
C ARG A 218 15.39 -1.80 -9.42
N LEU A 219 14.46 -1.06 -10.04
CA LEU A 219 13.89 -1.39 -11.36
C LEU A 219 14.80 -0.99 -12.51
N ARG A 220 15.91 -0.27 -12.29
CA ARG A 220 16.89 0.14 -13.28
C ARG A 220 18.20 -0.67 -13.13
N PRO A 221 18.89 -1.07 -14.23
CA PRO A 221 18.43 -1.05 -15.62
C PRO A 221 17.49 -2.21 -15.93
N VAL A 222 16.53 -1.97 -16.80
CA VAL A 222 15.70 -3.06 -17.33
C VAL A 222 16.52 -3.81 -18.36
N VAL A 223 17.02 -4.99 -18.00
CA VAL A 223 17.63 -5.92 -18.96
C VAL A 223 16.48 -6.62 -19.69
N ALA A 224 16.38 -6.41 -20.98
CA ALA A 224 15.34 -7.01 -21.81
C ALA A 224 15.24 -8.54 -21.58
N GLY A 225 14.02 -9.01 -21.27
CA GLY A 225 13.70 -10.44 -21.13
C GLY A 225 13.72 -11.03 -19.72
N GLN A 226 13.95 -10.23 -18.68
CA GLN A 226 13.83 -10.69 -17.29
C GLN A 226 12.58 -10.08 -16.63
N PRO A 227 11.70 -10.86 -15.97
CA PRO A 227 10.57 -10.34 -15.19
C PRO A 227 11.05 -9.76 -13.85
N HIS A 228 11.91 -8.75 -13.93
CA HIS A 228 12.58 -8.16 -12.77
C HIS A 228 11.62 -7.34 -11.91
N ASP A 229 10.69 -6.64 -12.52
CA ASP A 229 9.65 -5.83 -11.90
C ASP A 229 8.73 -6.65 -11.00
N GLN A 230 8.30 -7.85 -11.43
CA GLN A 230 7.49 -8.75 -10.62
C GLN A 230 8.23 -9.21 -9.37
N ALA A 231 9.52 -9.55 -9.49
CA ALA A 231 10.34 -9.95 -8.35
C ALA A 231 10.50 -8.82 -7.32
N VAL A 232 10.71 -7.58 -7.79
CA VAL A 232 10.80 -6.41 -6.92
C VAL A 232 9.47 -6.15 -6.22
N LEU A 233 8.34 -6.17 -6.94
CA LEU A 233 7.01 -6.01 -6.35
C LEU A 233 6.73 -7.09 -5.30
N TYR A 234 7.08 -8.33 -5.58
CA TYR A 234 6.89 -9.46 -4.66
C TYR A 234 7.68 -9.30 -3.35
N GLU A 235 8.88 -8.73 -3.41
CA GLU A 235 9.66 -8.36 -2.21
C GLU A 235 9.02 -7.25 -1.38
N LEU A 236 8.17 -6.42 -1.99
CA LEU A 236 7.37 -5.41 -1.30
C LEU A 236 6.04 -5.97 -0.76
N GLY A 237 5.78 -7.26 -0.95
CA GLY A 237 4.54 -7.94 -0.60
C GLY A 237 3.44 -7.78 -1.63
N LEU A 238 3.76 -7.30 -2.84
CA LEU A 238 2.81 -7.03 -3.90
C LEU A 238 2.91 -8.13 -4.98
N ASP A 239 1.95 -9.02 -5.03
CA ASP A 239 1.80 -10.01 -6.10
C ASP A 239 0.60 -9.63 -6.99
N PRO A 240 0.82 -9.10 -8.21
CA PRO A 240 -0.28 -8.69 -9.08
C PRO A 240 -1.32 -9.77 -9.33
N ALA A 241 -0.91 -11.04 -9.43
CA ALA A 241 -1.82 -12.16 -9.64
C ALA A 241 -2.75 -12.39 -8.43
N SER A 242 -2.22 -12.25 -7.22
CA SER A 242 -3.00 -12.37 -5.99
C SER A 242 -3.88 -11.15 -5.73
N LEU A 243 -3.39 -9.95 -6.05
CA LEU A 243 -4.11 -8.69 -5.89
C LEU A 243 -5.34 -8.59 -6.81
N THR A 244 -5.30 -9.20 -7.99
CA THR A 244 -6.38 -9.19 -8.99
C THR A 244 -7.30 -10.42 -8.94
N ARG A 245 -7.26 -11.22 -7.87
CA ARG A 245 -8.21 -12.34 -7.69
C ARG A 245 -9.69 -11.91 -7.67
N PRO A 246 -10.08 -10.77 -7.04
CA PRO A 246 -11.43 -10.25 -7.18
C PRO A 246 -11.71 -9.77 -8.61
N LYS A 247 -12.88 -10.10 -9.16
CA LYS A 247 -13.24 -9.77 -10.55
C LYS A 247 -13.28 -8.27 -10.86
N ASN A 248 -13.57 -7.45 -9.85
CA ASN A 248 -13.62 -6.00 -9.96
C ASN A 248 -12.27 -5.33 -9.59
N ALA A 249 -11.22 -6.09 -9.29
CA ALA A 249 -9.90 -5.54 -8.98
C ALA A 249 -9.02 -5.47 -10.24
N VAL A 250 -8.46 -4.29 -10.49
CA VAL A 250 -7.61 -3.99 -11.65
C VAL A 250 -6.25 -3.48 -11.15
N PHE A 251 -5.18 -4.17 -11.51
CA PHE A 251 -3.83 -3.70 -11.26
C PHE A 251 -3.37 -2.84 -12.44
N VAL A 252 -3.20 -1.54 -12.21
CA VAL A 252 -2.80 -0.58 -13.23
C VAL A 252 -1.28 -0.57 -13.33
N ALA A 253 -0.71 -1.50 -14.08
CA ALA A 253 0.72 -1.55 -14.32
C ALA A 253 1.14 -0.37 -15.21
N PRO A 254 2.05 0.51 -14.76
CA PRO A 254 2.64 1.49 -15.65
C PRO A 254 3.45 0.74 -16.71
N ARG A 255 3.26 1.08 -17.98
CA ARG A 255 4.17 0.62 -19.02
C ARG A 255 5.49 1.36 -18.82
N LEU A 256 6.51 0.66 -18.36
CA LEU A 256 7.88 1.13 -18.48
C LEU A 256 8.20 1.06 -19.96
N HIS A 257 7.98 2.15 -20.69
CA HIS A 257 8.54 2.28 -22.03
C HIS A 257 10.07 2.31 -21.86
N THR A 258 10.72 1.24 -22.23
CA THR A 258 12.11 1.35 -22.68
C THR A 258 12.02 2.24 -23.91
N ALA A 259 12.48 3.49 -23.80
CA ALA A 259 12.64 4.34 -24.98
C ALA A 259 13.54 3.55 -25.94
N THR A 260 12.98 3.16 -27.07
CA THR A 260 13.79 2.64 -28.17
C THR A 260 14.53 3.83 -28.79
N GLU A 261 15.65 3.59 -29.49
CA GLU A 261 16.35 4.67 -30.20
C GLU A 261 15.39 5.46 -31.10
N ASP A 262 14.39 4.81 -31.69
CA ASP A 262 13.35 5.40 -32.53
C ASP A 262 12.45 6.39 -31.73
N ASP A 263 12.17 6.12 -30.46
CA ASP A 263 11.37 7.02 -29.58
C ASP A 263 12.15 8.29 -29.20
N ILE A 264 13.48 8.19 -29.10
CA ILE A 264 14.36 9.31 -28.78
C ILE A 264 14.45 10.24 -30.01
N ASP A 265 14.57 9.68 -31.21
CA ASP A 265 14.62 10.45 -32.45
C ASP A 265 13.32 11.18 -32.74
N ALA A 266 12.16 10.57 -32.46
CA ALA A 266 10.85 11.20 -32.62
C ALA A 266 10.65 12.39 -31.65
N ALA A 267 11.18 12.32 -30.43
CA ALA A 267 11.09 13.41 -29.46
C ALA A 267 12.03 14.58 -29.81
N THR A 268 13.15 14.31 -30.48
CA THR A 268 14.14 15.32 -30.90
C THR A 268 13.66 16.12 -32.12
N ILE A 269 12.80 15.54 -32.97
CA ILE A 269 12.24 16.20 -34.16
C ILE A 269 11.03 17.11 -33.81
N ALA A 270 10.42 16.96 -32.62
CA ALA A 270 9.25 17.72 -32.19
C ALA A 270 9.59 19.00 -31.38
N THR A 271 10.87 19.37 -31.24
CA THR A 271 11.37 20.61 -30.65
C THR A 271 11.92 21.53 -31.72
#